data_819bfd6ab1fc10a963cc9b4cbe5e4cc4
#
_entry.id   819bfd6ab1fc10a963cc9b4cbe5e4cc4
#
_cell.length_a   1.000
_cell.length_b   1.000
_cell.length_c   1.000
_cell.angle_alpha   90.00
_cell.angle_beta   90.00
_cell.angle_gamma   90.00
#
_symmetry.space_group_name_H-M   'P 1'
#
loop_
_entity.id
_entity.type
_entity.pdbx_description
1 polymer ?
#
loop_
_entity_poly.entity_id
_entity_poly.type
_entity_poly.pdbx_seq_one_letter_code
_entity_poly.pdbx_strand_id
1 'polypeptide(L)'
;GIRAARRSRGVGDVYKRQAWEPKKFIEHKAARRMARFSQFMVAAAGQAFEDAGIDFDKEDRDRVGVLIGNGGGGYPDIQEGAETLFNRGGMKLDPLYLAKSLGNMAAAQVALQYNLRGYNGTIVTACAAGTQGIGEASMIIRSGRAEIVLTGGCEAGISELGLAGFSVMRALTSNNEPPGAASRPFDLTRDGFVPCEGAGALLLESEEHALARGARIYAEVAGFGCTNDAYHVAAPPEDGEGAGRAMALAMKDAGITAEQVDYVNAHATST
;
A
#
# COMPACT_ATOMS: atom_id res chain seq x y z
N GLY A 1 -20.31 3.48 -13.32
CA GLY A 1 -20.04 3.59 -14.73
C GLY A 1 -18.66 4.13 -15.04
N ILE A 2 -17.87 3.36 -15.72
CA ILE A 2 -16.52 3.63 -16.21
C ILE A 2 -16.63 4.59 -17.41
N ARG A 3 -16.81 5.89 -17.17
CA ARG A 3 -16.90 6.87 -18.28
C ARG A 3 -15.56 7.55 -18.61
N ALA A 4 -14.59 7.56 -17.74
CA ALA A 4 -13.28 8.18 -17.98
C ALA A 4 -12.38 7.32 -18.89
N ALA A 5 -12.48 6.00 -18.84
CA ALA A 5 -11.67 5.08 -19.64
C ALA A 5 -12.03 5.02 -21.14
N ARG A 6 -13.18 5.55 -21.56
CA ARG A 6 -13.63 5.49 -22.95
C ARG A 6 -12.92 6.44 -23.93
N ARG A 7 -12.06 7.35 -23.45
CA ARG A 7 -11.38 8.33 -24.33
C ARG A 7 -9.98 7.96 -24.76
N SER A 8 -9.33 7.00 -24.08
CA SER A 8 -8.01 6.52 -24.48
C SER A 8 -8.10 5.13 -25.09
N ARG A 9 -7.81 5.01 -26.39
CA ARG A 9 -7.67 3.70 -27.05
C ARG A 9 -6.49 2.96 -26.38
N GLY A 10 -6.75 1.79 -25.77
CA GLY A 10 -5.72 0.90 -25.22
C GLY A 10 -5.52 0.94 -23.71
N VAL A 11 -6.41 1.56 -22.96
CA VAL A 11 -6.41 1.46 -21.49
C VAL A 11 -7.36 0.34 -21.07
N GLY A 12 -6.86 -0.64 -20.35
CA GLY A 12 -7.64 -1.73 -19.78
C GLY A 12 -8.67 -1.26 -18.75
N ASP A 13 -9.42 -2.20 -18.20
CA ASP A 13 -10.40 -1.92 -17.15
C ASP A 13 -9.74 -1.31 -15.93
N VAL A 14 -10.43 -0.33 -15.33
CA VAL A 14 -9.95 0.43 -14.20
C VAL A 14 -10.98 0.39 -13.08
N TYR A 15 -10.61 -0.17 -11.94
CA TYR A 15 -11.43 -0.17 -10.73
C TYR A 15 -11.05 1.02 -9.84
N LYS A 16 -11.87 2.06 -9.91
CA LYS A 16 -11.81 3.20 -8.99
C LYS A 16 -12.88 3.03 -7.91
N ARG A 17 -12.53 3.19 -6.64
CA ARG A 17 -13.52 3.18 -5.54
C ARG A 17 -14.42 4.40 -5.62
N GLN A 18 -15.44 4.32 -6.48
CA GLN A 18 -16.36 5.41 -6.78
C GLN A 18 -17.30 5.75 -5.62
N ALA A 19 -17.64 4.76 -4.81
CA ALA A 19 -18.49 4.92 -3.61
C ALA A 19 -17.70 5.36 -2.37
N TRP A 20 -16.44 5.83 -2.54
CA TRP A 20 -15.64 6.31 -1.43
C TRP A 20 -16.18 7.62 -0.86
N GLU A 21 -16.55 7.57 0.41
CA GLU A 21 -17.04 8.72 1.18
C GLU A 21 -16.12 8.95 2.39
N PRO A 22 -15.07 9.80 2.26
CA PRO A 22 -14.09 9.99 3.33
C PRO A 22 -14.71 10.49 4.64
N LYS A 23 -15.80 11.26 4.57
CA LYS A 23 -16.51 11.79 5.75
C LYS A 23 -17.03 10.72 6.72
N LYS A 24 -17.12 9.46 6.29
CA LYS A 24 -17.47 8.33 7.16
C LYS A 24 -16.36 7.92 8.11
N PHE A 25 -15.12 8.31 7.81
CA PHE A 25 -13.92 7.86 8.52
C PHE A 25 -13.03 9.02 8.99
N ILE A 26 -13.13 10.17 8.34
CA ILE A 26 -12.20 11.29 8.50
C ILE A 26 -13.02 12.58 8.62
N GLU A 27 -12.62 13.47 9.53
CA GLU A 27 -13.22 14.80 9.63
C GLU A 27 -13.10 15.54 8.28
N HIS A 28 -14.17 16.21 7.85
CA HIS A 28 -14.29 16.78 6.51
C HIS A 28 -13.14 17.74 6.15
N LYS A 29 -12.74 18.62 7.09
CA LYS A 29 -11.66 19.56 6.88
C LYS A 29 -10.29 18.89 6.74
N ALA A 30 -10.06 17.81 7.52
CA ALA A 30 -8.85 16.98 7.44
C ALA A 30 -8.81 16.22 6.10
N ALA A 31 -9.92 15.59 5.70
CA ALA A 31 -9.99 14.85 4.44
C ALA A 31 -9.64 15.70 3.21
N ARG A 32 -10.09 16.96 3.17
CA ARG A 32 -9.75 17.89 2.07
C ARG A 32 -8.27 18.25 1.96
N ARG A 33 -7.50 18.03 3.02
CA ARG A 33 -6.05 18.29 3.07
C ARG A 33 -5.20 17.09 2.71
N MET A 34 -5.82 15.94 2.48
CA MET A 34 -5.16 14.67 2.20
C MET A 34 -5.37 14.26 0.74
N ALA A 35 -4.35 13.67 0.13
CA ALA A 35 -4.51 12.90 -1.09
C ALA A 35 -5.37 11.66 -0.85
N ARG A 36 -5.95 11.12 -1.91
CA ARG A 36 -6.87 9.98 -1.86
C ARG A 36 -6.24 8.72 -1.25
N PHE A 37 -4.98 8.41 -1.58
CA PHE A 37 -4.27 7.27 -0.98
C PHE A 37 -4.08 7.42 0.53
N SER A 38 -3.79 8.64 1.00
CA SER A 38 -3.70 8.94 2.44
C SER A 38 -5.04 8.82 3.15
N GLN A 39 -6.14 9.24 2.50
CA GLN A 39 -7.49 9.05 3.05
C GLN A 39 -7.82 7.57 3.23
N PHE A 40 -7.47 6.73 2.26
CA PHE A 40 -7.67 5.27 2.38
C PHE A 40 -6.87 4.70 3.54
N MET A 41 -5.61 5.12 3.69
CA MET A 41 -4.76 4.61 4.76
C MET A 41 -5.25 5.03 6.15
N VAL A 42 -5.66 6.28 6.32
CA VAL A 42 -6.23 6.76 7.59
C VAL A 42 -7.49 6.00 7.96
N ALA A 43 -8.36 5.71 6.99
CA ALA A 43 -9.56 4.93 7.22
C ALA A 43 -9.25 3.46 7.58
N ALA A 44 -8.31 2.83 6.87
CA ALA A 44 -7.87 1.46 7.17
C ALA A 44 -7.20 1.38 8.55
N ALA A 45 -6.38 2.39 8.90
CA ALA A 45 -5.77 2.51 10.22
C ALA A 45 -6.82 2.57 11.34
N GLY A 46 -7.86 3.41 11.17
CA GLY A 46 -8.94 3.50 12.16
C GLY A 46 -9.64 2.18 12.39
N GLN A 47 -9.93 1.44 11.32
CA GLN A 47 -10.55 0.13 11.40
C GLN A 47 -9.62 -0.90 12.07
N ALA A 48 -8.31 -0.87 11.77
CA ALA A 48 -7.35 -1.76 12.41
C ALA A 48 -7.21 -1.48 13.92
N PHE A 49 -7.22 -0.21 14.33
CA PHE A 49 -7.18 0.16 15.75
C PHE A 49 -8.47 -0.23 16.49
N GLU A 50 -9.62 -0.06 15.86
CA GLU A 50 -10.92 -0.48 16.41
C GLU A 50 -10.96 -2.01 16.57
N ASP A 51 -10.57 -2.77 15.56
CA ASP A 51 -10.53 -4.24 15.60
C ASP A 51 -9.54 -4.77 16.63
N ALA A 52 -8.38 -4.11 16.77
CA ALA A 52 -7.40 -4.44 17.80
C ALA A 52 -7.84 -4.09 19.22
N GLY A 53 -8.87 -3.26 19.39
CA GLY A 53 -9.35 -2.78 20.68
C GLY A 53 -8.29 -2.00 21.47
N ILE A 54 -7.40 -1.27 20.75
CA ILE A 54 -6.32 -0.52 21.40
C ILE A 54 -6.83 0.77 22.03
N ASP A 55 -6.41 1.01 23.25
CA ASP A 55 -6.70 2.22 24.03
C ASP A 55 -5.46 3.10 24.13
N PHE A 56 -5.34 4.06 23.22
CA PHE A 56 -4.18 4.94 23.16
C PHE A 56 -3.95 5.82 24.43
N ASP A 57 -4.91 5.92 25.32
CA ASP A 57 -4.72 6.65 26.58
C ASP A 57 -3.94 5.82 27.62
N LYS A 58 -3.80 4.51 27.35
CA LYS A 58 -2.99 3.58 28.14
C LYS A 58 -1.62 3.29 27.51
N GLU A 59 -1.39 3.74 26.26
CA GLU A 59 -0.19 3.44 25.51
C GLU A 59 0.84 4.58 25.56
N ASP A 60 2.11 4.21 25.61
CA ASP A 60 3.19 5.16 25.35
C ASP A 60 3.26 5.48 23.86
N ARG A 61 2.67 6.60 23.47
CA ARG A 61 2.60 7.04 22.06
C ARG A 61 3.97 7.27 21.42
N ASP A 62 5.03 7.44 22.20
CA ASP A 62 6.40 7.54 21.69
C ASP A 62 6.95 6.17 21.26
N ARG A 63 6.29 5.08 21.66
CA ARG A 63 6.61 3.71 21.27
C ARG A 63 5.61 3.09 20.28
N VAL A 64 4.64 3.88 19.81
CA VAL A 64 3.72 3.48 18.74
C VAL A 64 4.19 4.06 17.41
N GLY A 65 4.64 3.19 16.50
CA GLY A 65 5.15 3.56 15.19
C GLY A 65 4.12 3.40 14.05
N VAL A 66 4.46 3.99 12.91
CA VAL A 66 3.71 3.87 11.64
C VAL A 66 4.69 3.63 10.51
N LEU A 67 4.56 2.52 9.78
CA LEU A 67 5.38 2.18 8.63
C LEU A 67 4.51 1.70 7.47
N ILE A 68 4.34 2.51 6.45
CA ILE A 68 3.39 2.27 5.37
C ILE A 68 4.12 2.04 4.05
N GLY A 69 3.71 0.99 3.32
CA GLY A 69 4.11 0.79 1.93
C GLY A 69 3.26 1.63 0.98
N ASN A 70 3.92 2.31 0.04
CA ASN A 70 3.24 3.06 -1.02
C ASN A 70 4.07 3.01 -2.30
N GLY A 71 3.45 2.75 -3.44
CA GLY A 71 4.16 2.59 -4.71
C GLY A 71 4.35 3.90 -5.49
N GLY A 72 3.31 4.72 -5.58
CA GLY A 72 3.27 5.86 -6.49
C GLY A 72 2.99 7.21 -5.87
N GLY A 73 2.53 7.28 -4.63
CA GLY A 73 2.12 8.55 -4.02
C GLY A 73 0.87 9.15 -4.68
N GLY A 74 0.82 10.46 -4.76
CA GLY A 74 -0.32 11.22 -5.24
C GLY A 74 -0.33 11.46 -6.76
N TYR A 75 -0.26 10.44 -7.61
CA TYR A 75 -0.33 10.63 -9.07
C TYR A 75 -1.49 11.50 -9.55
N PRO A 76 -2.74 11.35 -9.05
CA PRO A 76 -3.82 12.24 -9.42
C PRO A 76 -3.56 13.70 -9.03
N ASP A 77 -2.98 13.93 -7.85
CA ASP A 77 -2.66 15.29 -7.38
C ASP A 77 -1.49 15.90 -8.17
N ILE A 78 -0.52 15.08 -8.58
CA ILE A 78 0.59 15.50 -9.47
C ILE A 78 0.05 15.92 -10.84
N GLN A 79 -0.85 15.13 -11.41
CA GLN A 79 -1.49 15.46 -12.69
C GLN A 79 -2.28 16.75 -12.59
N GLU A 80 -3.17 16.90 -11.60
CA GLU A 80 -3.96 18.13 -11.38
C GLU A 80 -3.07 19.36 -11.16
N GLY A 81 -1.98 19.18 -10.41
CA GLY A 81 -0.98 20.23 -10.21
C GLY A 81 -0.31 20.66 -11.51
N ALA A 82 0.10 19.72 -12.35
CA ALA A 82 0.69 20.01 -13.65
C ALA A 82 -0.29 20.73 -14.57
N GLU A 83 -1.53 20.27 -14.66
CA GLU A 83 -2.60 20.93 -15.43
C GLU A 83 -2.86 22.37 -14.93
N THR A 84 -2.88 22.55 -13.62
CA THR A 84 -3.05 23.88 -13.01
C THR A 84 -1.87 24.79 -13.36
N LEU A 85 -0.64 24.29 -13.25
CA LEU A 85 0.57 25.05 -13.58
C LEU A 85 0.55 25.54 -15.02
N PHE A 86 0.27 24.65 -15.97
CA PHE A 86 0.33 24.99 -17.40
C PHE A 86 -0.86 25.81 -17.88
N ASN A 87 -2.05 25.61 -17.34
CA ASN A 87 -3.26 26.29 -17.79
C ASN A 87 -3.57 27.58 -17.03
N ARG A 88 -3.12 27.71 -15.77
CA ARG A 88 -3.52 28.79 -14.86
C ARG A 88 -2.35 29.52 -14.18
N GLY A 89 -1.13 28.98 -14.30
CA GLY A 89 0.08 29.49 -13.67
C GLY A 89 0.32 29.00 -12.24
N GLY A 90 1.59 28.97 -11.84
CA GLY A 90 2.05 28.36 -10.58
C GLY A 90 1.43 28.92 -9.30
N MET A 91 1.06 30.21 -9.29
CA MET A 91 0.41 30.83 -8.13
C MET A 91 -1.04 30.35 -7.88
N LYS A 92 -1.56 29.49 -8.75
CA LYS A 92 -2.88 28.86 -8.61
C LYS A 92 -2.82 27.41 -8.15
N LEU A 93 -1.62 26.87 -7.90
CA LEU A 93 -1.46 25.56 -7.30
C LEU A 93 -2.13 25.48 -5.92
N ASP A 94 -2.60 24.29 -5.55
CA ASP A 94 -3.05 24.02 -4.19
C ASP A 94 -1.88 24.29 -3.21
N PRO A 95 -2.04 25.11 -2.17
CA PRO A 95 -1.01 25.32 -1.16
C PRO A 95 -0.52 24.01 -0.48
N LEU A 96 -1.33 22.95 -0.53
CA LEU A 96 -1.02 21.63 0.01
C LEU A 96 -0.54 20.64 -1.07
N TYR A 97 -0.25 21.11 -2.28
CA TYR A 97 0.18 20.27 -3.40
C TYR A 97 1.30 19.29 -3.01
N LEU A 98 2.38 19.78 -2.38
CA LEU A 98 3.48 18.90 -1.95
C LEU A 98 3.02 17.89 -0.89
N ALA A 99 2.22 18.30 0.07
CA ALA A 99 1.66 17.39 1.09
C ALA A 99 0.68 16.36 0.52
N LYS A 100 0.16 16.56 -0.68
CA LYS A 100 -0.70 15.60 -1.38
C LYS A 100 0.08 14.71 -2.34
N SER A 101 1.16 15.20 -2.93
CA SER A 101 1.93 14.45 -3.93
C SER A 101 2.93 13.45 -3.32
N LEU A 102 3.46 13.72 -2.14
CA LEU A 102 4.51 12.91 -1.51
C LEU A 102 3.97 11.59 -0.94
N GLY A 103 4.60 10.46 -1.29
CA GLY A 103 4.18 9.12 -0.86
C GLY A 103 4.24 8.87 0.66
N ASN A 104 5.15 9.55 1.37
CA ASN A 104 5.27 9.43 2.82
C ASN A 104 4.10 10.06 3.61
N MET A 105 3.23 10.78 2.93
CA MET A 105 2.13 11.47 3.62
C MET A 105 1.06 10.53 4.16
N ALA A 106 0.94 9.31 3.64
CA ALA A 106 0.03 8.32 4.23
C ALA A 106 0.42 8.01 5.68
N ALA A 107 1.70 7.70 5.93
CA ALA A 107 2.22 7.44 7.27
C ALA A 107 2.13 8.68 8.18
N ALA A 108 2.48 9.85 7.63
CA ALA A 108 2.42 11.12 8.36
C ALA A 108 0.99 11.49 8.79
N GLN A 109 -0.01 11.30 7.91
CA GLN A 109 -1.41 11.61 8.21
C GLN A 109 -2.01 10.66 9.27
N VAL A 110 -1.65 9.37 9.23
CA VAL A 110 -2.03 8.44 10.29
C VAL A 110 -1.44 8.86 11.63
N ALA A 111 -0.12 9.14 11.67
CA ALA A 111 0.55 9.58 12.90
C ALA A 111 -0.06 10.87 13.46
N LEU A 112 -0.38 11.83 12.59
CA LEU A 112 -1.02 13.09 12.98
C LEU A 112 -2.43 12.86 13.54
N GLN A 113 -3.25 12.02 12.88
CA GLN A 113 -4.63 11.77 13.25
C GLN A 113 -4.75 11.12 14.64
N TYR A 114 -3.83 10.23 14.99
CA TYR A 114 -3.87 9.44 16.22
C TYR A 114 -2.80 9.88 17.25
N ASN A 115 -2.06 10.96 16.97
CA ASN A 115 -0.98 11.49 17.82
C ASN A 115 0.05 10.38 18.16
N LEU A 116 0.50 9.63 17.15
CA LEU A 116 1.52 8.59 17.28
C LEU A 116 2.90 9.22 17.06
N ARG A 117 3.79 9.08 18.01
CA ARG A 117 5.06 9.84 18.05
C ARG A 117 6.30 8.95 17.97
N GLY A 118 6.10 7.63 17.85
CA GLY A 118 7.16 6.68 17.64
C GLY A 118 7.74 6.71 16.23
N TYR A 119 8.30 5.58 15.80
CA TYR A 119 8.89 5.45 14.48
C TYR A 119 7.89 5.82 13.37
N ASN A 120 8.29 6.64 12.41
CA ASN A 120 7.46 6.96 11.25
C ASN A 120 8.26 6.82 9.96
N GLY A 121 7.74 6.06 9.00
CA GLY A 121 8.43 5.81 7.74
C GLY A 121 7.51 5.36 6.62
N THR A 122 8.07 5.34 5.41
CA THR A 122 7.37 4.82 4.23
C THR A 122 8.33 4.01 3.39
N ILE A 123 7.89 2.83 2.97
CA ILE A 123 8.59 1.94 2.04
C ILE A 123 8.06 2.21 0.63
N VAL A 124 8.97 2.46 -0.30
CA VAL A 124 8.63 2.71 -1.71
C VAL A 124 9.36 1.71 -2.58
N THR A 125 8.81 0.50 -2.67
CA THR A 125 9.33 -0.61 -3.49
C THR A 125 8.24 -1.16 -4.41
N ALA A 126 7.50 -0.24 -5.03
CA ALA A 126 6.40 -0.55 -5.95
C ALA A 126 5.43 -1.59 -5.34
N CYS A 127 5.12 -2.66 -6.08
CA CYS A 127 4.17 -3.70 -5.63
C CYS A 127 4.61 -4.43 -4.35
N ALA A 128 5.90 -4.48 -4.04
CA ALA A 128 6.43 -5.12 -2.83
C ALA A 128 6.30 -4.24 -1.58
N ALA A 129 5.99 -2.94 -1.72
CA ALA A 129 6.06 -1.98 -0.62
C ALA A 129 5.21 -2.36 0.60
N GLY A 130 4.00 -2.87 0.38
CA GLY A 130 3.12 -3.29 1.48
C GLY A 130 3.67 -4.49 2.26
N THR A 131 4.14 -5.53 1.56
CA THR A 131 4.75 -6.72 2.19
C THR A 131 6.05 -6.36 2.90
N GLN A 132 6.91 -5.57 2.25
CA GLN A 132 8.15 -5.10 2.86
C GLN A 132 7.87 -4.25 4.10
N GLY A 133 6.85 -3.38 4.06
CA GLY A 133 6.43 -2.60 5.23
C GLY A 133 6.08 -3.48 6.43
N ILE A 134 5.36 -4.59 6.22
CA ILE A 134 5.03 -5.55 7.29
C ILE A 134 6.32 -6.20 7.85
N GLY A 135 7.20 -6.68 6.97
CA GLY A 135 8.45 -7.30 7.39
C GLY A 135 9.35 -6.35 8.18
N GLU A 136 9.57 -5.14 7.68
CA GLU A 136 10.41 -4.15 8.38
C GLU A 136 9.76 -3.64 9.66
N ALA A 137 8.44 -3.52 9.74
CA ALA A 137 7.74 -3.22 10.98
C ALA A 137 7.99 -4.27 12.06
N SER A 138 8.00 -5.56 11.69
CA SER A 138 8.36 -6.64 12.61
C SER A 138 9.80 -6.50 13.12
N MET A 139 10.73 -6.11 12.26
CA MET A 139 12.13 -5.86 12.64
C MET A 139 12.28 -4.66 13.58
N ILE A 140 11.50 -3.60 13.39
CA ILE A 140 11.47 -2.44 14.29
C ILE A 140 11.04 -2.87 15.68
N ILE A 141 9.98 -3.69 15.80
CA ILE A 141 9.51 -4.23 17.09
C ILE A 141 10.56 -5.15 17.70
N ARG A 142 11.09 -6.13 16.94
CA ARG A 142 12.14 -7.06 17.41
C ARG A 142 13.39 -6.33 17.91
N SER A 143 13.72 -5.17 17.31
CA SER A 143 14.86 -4.35 17.74
C SER A 143 14.56 -3.46 18.97
N GLY A 144 13.36 -3.51 19.53
CA GLY A 144 12.94 -2.72 20.68
C GLY A 144 12.75 -1.22 20.40
N ARG A 145 12.72 -0.80 19.14
CA ARG A 145 12.51 0.62 18.77
C ARG A 145 11.05 1.05 18.89
N ALA A 146 10.12 0.12 18.80
CA ALA A 146 8.70 0.32 19.05
C ALA A 146 8.12 -0.92 19.71
N GLU A 147 6.99 -0.78 20.38
CA GLU A 147 6.19 -1.90 20.91
C GLU A 147 5.04 -2.23 19.99
N ILE A 148 4.52 -1.21 19.35
CA ILE A 148 3.38 -1.27 18.44
C ILE A 148 3.76 -0.57 17.13
N VAL A 149 3.47 -1.16 15.99
CA VAL A 149 3.62 -0.53 14.67
C VAL A 149 2.39 -0.79 13.82
N LEU A 150 1.70 0.28 13.43
CA LEU A 150 0.74 0.19 12.34
C LEU A 150 1.49 0.09 11.02
N THR A 151 1.17 -0.92 10.23
CA THR A 151 1.80 -1.16 8.93
C THR A 151 0.77 -1.60 7.88
N GLY A 152 1.22 -1.79 6.67
CA GLY A 152 0.39 -2.18 5.53
C GLY A 152 0.73 -1.39 4.29
N GLY A 153 -0.24 -1.23 3.38
CA GLY A 153 -0.01 -0.50 2.14
C GLY A 153 -1.25 0.24 1.65
N CYS A 154 -1.03 1.27 0.84
CA CYS A 154 -2.10 2.02 0.21
C CYS A 154 -1.71 2.51 -1.17
N GLU A 155 -2.70 2.58 -2.07
CA GLU A 155 -2.52 3.13 -3.42
C GLU A 155 -3.80 3.80 -3.94
N ALA A 156 -3.65 4.92 -4.66
CA ALA A 156 -4.73 5.59 -5.38
C ALA A 156 -4.20 6.27 -6.65
N GLY A 157 -3.53 5.48 -7.49
CA GLY A 157 -2.83 5.97 -8.68
C GLY A 157 -3.68 6.07 -9.95
N ILE A 158 -5.02 5.91 -9.86
CA ILE A 158 -5.89 5.93 -11.04
C ILE A 158 -6.09 7.37 -11.53
N SER A 159 -5.23 7.77 -12.46
CA SER A 159 -5.28 9.03 -13.20
C SER A 159 -4.91 8.76 -14.66
N GLU A 160 -5.12 9.73 -15.55
CA GLU A 160 -4.72 9.60 -16.95
C GLU A 160 -3.21 9.39 -17.07
N LEU A 161 -2.42 10.10 -16.28
CA LEU A 161 -0.96 9.95 -16.22
C LEU A 161 -0.54 8.56 -15.75
N GLY A 162 -1.09 8.08 -14.63
CA GLY A 162 -0.80 6.75 -14.09
C GLY A 162 -1.18 5.62 -15.04
N LEU A 163 -2.38 5.71 -15.63
CA LEU A 163 -2.85 4.73 -16.61
C LEU A 163 -2.04 4.74 -17.90
N ALA A 164 -1.68 5.93 -18.40
CA ALA A 164 -0.85 6.05 -19.59
C ALA A 164 0.53 5.42 -19.37
N GLY A 165 1.14 5.65 -18.21
CA GLY A 165 2.43 5.05 -17.84
C GLY A 165 2.41 3.52 -17.95
N PHE A 166 1.44 2.86 -17.35
CA PHE A 166 1.30 1.40 -17.43
C PHE A 166 0.87 0.92 -18.83
N SER A 167 0.05 1.70 -19.53
CA SER A 167 -0.40 1.36 -20.87
C SER A 167 0.73 1.32 -21.90
N VAL A 168 1.65 2.30 -21.87
CA VAL A 168 2.82 2.31 -22.79
C VAL A 168 3.80 1.19 -22.50
N MET A 169 3.84 0.69 -21.25
CA MET A 169 4.59 -0.50 -20.85
C MET A 169 3.91 -1.80 -21.30
N ARG A 170 2.69 -1.75 -21.83
CA ARG A 170 1.86 -2.91 -22.18
C ARG A 170 1.60 -3.84 -20.96
N ALA A 171 1.49 -3.27 -19.78
CA ALA A 171 1.30 -4.01 -18.53
C ALA A 171 -0.19 -4.19 -18.17
N LEU A 172 -1.09 -3.39 -18.80
CA LEU A 172 -2.53 -3.46 -18.56
C LEU A 172 -3.20 -4.47 -19.47
N THR A 173 -4.21 -5.17 -18.96
CA THR A 173 -5.07 -6.02 -19.80
C THR A 173 -5.80 -5.18 -20.86
N SER A 174 -5.92 -5.73 -22.04
CA SER A 174 -6.74 -5.16 -23.13
C SER A 174 -8.14 -5.77 -23.19
N ASN A 175 -8.39 -6.85 -22.46
CA ASN A 175 -9.66 -7.55 -22.41
C ASN A 175 -10.59 -6.94 -21.36
N ASN A 176 -11.55 -6.13 -21.83
CA ASN A 176 -12.48 -5.41 -20.97
C ASN A 176 -13.87 -6.05 -20.89
N GLU A 177 -14.12 -7.17 -21.60
CA GLU A 177 -15.44 -7.79 -21.67
C GLU A 177 -15.37 -9.31 -21.39
N PRO A 178 -16.06 -9.82 -20.38
CA PRO A 178 -16.73 -9.05 -19.32
C PRO A 178 -15.75 -8.49 -18.29
N PRO A 179 -16.01 -7.32 -17.67
CA PRO A 179 -15.07 -6.68 -16.73
C PRO A 179 -14.61 -7.59 -15.60
N GLY A 180 -15.48 -8.43 -15.07
CA GLY A 180 -15.17 -9.36 -13.97
C GLY A 180 -14.18 -10.48 -14.34
N ALA A 181 -13.89 -10.69 -15.63
CA ALA A 181 -12.91 -11.66 -16.13
C ALA A 181 -11.63 -11.01 -16.65
N ALA A 182 -11.49 -9.69 -16.53
CA ALA A 182 -10.33 -8.95 -17.04
C ALA A 182 -9.04 -9.34 -16.26
N SER A 183 -9.10 -9.39 -14.93
CA SER A 183 -8.02 -9.95 -14.10
C SER A 183 -8.19 -11.46 -13.96
N ARG A 184 -7.23 -12.23 -14.48
CA ARG A 184 -7.26 -13.70 -14.51
C ARG A 184 -5.89 -14.31 -14.25
N PRO A 185 -5.32 -14.13 -13.04
CA PRO A 185 -4.02 -14.67 -12.68
C PRO A 185 -3.94 -16.17 -12.95
N PHE A 186 -2.79 -16.65 -13.44
CA PHE A 186 -2.49 -18.04 -13.83
C PHE A 186 -3.28 -18.58 -15.02
N ASP A 187 -4.25 -17.83 -15.58
CA ASP A 187 -4.94 -18.24 -16.80
C ASP A 187 -3.99 -18.18 -18.01
N LEU A 188 -4.16 -19.14 -18.95
CA LEU A 188 -3.34 -19.17 -20.16
C LEU A 188 -3.53 -17.95 -21.05
N THR A 189 -4.72 -17.34 -21.01
CA THR A 189 -5.09 -16.18 -21.82
C THR A 189 -4.91 -14.85 -21.12
N ARG A 190 -4.25 -14.82 -19.95
CA ARG A 190 -3.96 -13.57 -19.24
C ARG A 190 -3.10 -12.64 -20.10
N ASP A 191 -3.36 -11.35 -20.04
CA ASP A 191 -2.74 -10.36 -20.92
C ASP A 191 -2.38 -9.03 -20.23
N GLY A 192 -2.43 -8.99 -18.89
CA GLY A 192 -2.10 -7.80 -18.13
C GLY A 192 -2.93 -7.65 -16.88
N PHE A 193 -2.58 -6.69 -16.03
CA PHE A 193 -3.27 -6.43 -14.77
C PHE A 193 -4.37 -5.37 -14.91
N VAL A 194 -5.25 -5.33 -13.93
CA VAL A 194 -6.30 -4.30 -13.77
C VAL A 194 -5.91 -3.39 -12.61
N PRO A 195 -5.63 -2.10 -12.84
CA PRO A 195 -5.31 -1.17 -11.77
C PRO A 195 -6.49 -0.97 -10.81
N CYS A 196 -6.20 -0.90 -9.54
CA CYS A 196 -7.20 -0.61 -8.51
C CYS A 196 -6.68 0.37 -7.46
N GLU A 197 -7.57 0.82 -6.58
CA GLU A 197 -7.27 1.70 -5.46
C GLU A 197 -7.70 1.06 -4.15
N GLY A 198 -6.95 1.29 -3.09
CA GLY A 198 -7.32 0.82 -1.77
C GLY A 198 -6.22 0.97 -0.73
N ALA A 199 -6.50 0.50 0.47
CA ALA A 199 -5.54 0.34 1.54
C ALA A 199 -5.85 -0.91 2.37
N GLY A 200 -4.82 -1.52 2.92
CA GLY A 200 -4.90 -2.54 3.95
C GLY A 200 -3.97 -2.18 5.11
N ALA A 201 -4.42 -2.38 6.33
CA ALA A 201 -3.66 -2.08 7.53
C ALA A 201 -3.62 -3.28 8.48
N LEU A 202 -2.48 -3.46 9.12
CA LEU A 202 -2.26 -4.41 10.21
C LEU A 202 -1.65 -3.65 11.39
N LEU A 203 -2.09 -4.00 12.60
CA LEU A 203 -1.42 -3.57 13.82
C LEU A 203 -0.52 -4.70 14.29
N LEU A 204 0.79 -4.47 14.27
CA LEU A 204 1.77 -5.39 14.82
C LEU A 204 2.15 -4.94 16.24
N GLU A 205 2.31 -5.91 17.12
CA GLU A 205 2.68 -5.69 18.53
C GLU A 205 3.75 -6.69 18.93
N SER A 206 4.56 -6.36 19.95
CA SER A 206 5.33 -7.40 20.62
C SER A 206 4.36 -8.40 21.27
N GLU A 207 4.72 -9.67 21.27
CA GLU A 207 3.89 -10.71 21.90
C GLU A 207 3.62 -10.40 23.38
N GLU A 208 4.64 -9.94 24.09
CA GLU A 208 4.53 -9.56 25.51
C GLU A 208 3.46 -8.48 25.72
N HIS A 209 3.48 -7.42 24.90
CA HIS A 209 2.51 -6.33 24.97
C HIS A 209 1.09 -6.82 24.64
N ALA A 210 0.94 -7.58 23.54
CA ALA A 210 -0.34 -8.13 23.11
C ALA A 210 -0.99 -9.01 24.19
N LEU A 211 -0.21 -9.90 24.80
CA LEU A 211 -0.67 -10.78 25.89
C LEU A 211 -1.03 -9.97 27.15
N ALA A 212 -0.22 -8.98 27.52
CA ALA A 212 -0.44 -8.17 28.73
C ALA A 212 -1.76 -7.38 28.67
N ARG A 213 -2.16 -6.89 27.50
CA ARG A 213 -3.45 -6.21 27.33
C ARG A 213 -4.63 -7.13 26.93
N GLY A 214 -4.38 -8.44 26.81
CA GLY A 214 -5.40 -9.44 26.40
C GLY A 214 -5.87 -9.26 24.96
N ALA A 215 -4.97 -8.88 24.06
CA ALA A 215 -5.28 -8.67 22.64
C ALA A 215 -5.73 -9.99 21.97
N ARG A 216 -6.61 -9.86 20.96
CA ARG A 216 -6.87 -10.94 20.04
C ARG A 216 -5.72 -11.05 19.04
N ILE A 217 -4.93 -12.11 19.14
CA ILE A 217 -3.83 -12.39 18.22
C ILE A 217 -4.38 -13.23 17.05
N TYR A 218 -4.22 -12.74 15.82
CA TYR A 218 -4.65 -13.43 14.60
C TYR A 218 -3.56 -14.37 14.07
N ALA A 219 -2.31 -13.92 14.12
CA ALA A 219 -1.15 -14.65 13.61
C ALA A 219 0.14 -14.04 14.17
N GLU A 220 1.24 -14.74 13.97
CA GLU A 220 2.60 -14.27 14.23
C GLU A 220 3.30 -13.94 12.90
N VAL A 221 4.08 -12.86 12.86
CA VAL A 221 5.03 -12.59 11.77
C VAL A 221 6.33 -13.30 12.11
N ALA A 222 6.42 -14.57 11.74
CA ALA A 222 7.49 -15.46 12.13
C ALA A 222 8.82 -15.14 11.44
N GLY A 223 8.79 -14.71 10.16
CA GLY A 223 10.02 -14.40 9.42
C GLY A 223 9.81 -13.46 8.26
N PHE A 224 10.90 -12.82 7.83
CA PHE A 224 10.93 -11.89 6.72
C PHE A 224 12.15 -12.11 5.81
N GLY A 225 11.95 -11.98 4.49
CA GLY A 225 13.01 -12.02 3.50
C GLY A 225 12.84 -10.92 2.46
N CYS A 226 13.93 -10.20 2.18
CA CYS A 226 13.99 -9.17 1.16
C CYS A 226 15.24 -9.38 0.29
N THR A 227 15.08 -9.33 -1.03
CA THR A 227 16.16 -9.50 -2.00
C THR A 227 16.04 -8.50 -3.14
N ASN A 228 17.08 -8.42 -3.95
CA ASN A 228 17.09 -7.64 -5.18
C ASN A 228 17.58 -8.54 -6.32
N ASP A 229 16.90 -8.51 -7.47
CA ASP A 229 17.28 -9.32 -8.63
C ASP A 229 18.57 -8.82 -9.30
N ALA A 230 18.84 -7.51 -9.25
CA ALA A 230 19.96 -6.86 -9.95
C ALA A 230 20.04 -7.26 -11.43
N TYR A 231 18.90 -7.49 -12.07
CA TYR A 231 18.78 -8.05 -13.41
C TYR A 231 18.29 -7.01 -14.43
N HIS A 232 17.11 -6.45 -14.23
CA HIS A 232 16.49 -5.51 -15.15
C HIS A 232 15.61 -4.50 -14.39
N VAL A 233 15.41 -3.29 -14.95
CA VAL A 233 14.68 -2.20 -14.27
C VAL A 233 13.19 -2.52 -14.03
N ALA A 234 12.58 -3.36 -14.86
CA ALA A 234 11.14 -3.64 -14.79
C ALA A 234 10.76 -5.14 -14.89
N ALA A 235 11.59 -5.98 -15.49
CA ALA A 235 11.29 -7.39 -15.69
C ALA A 235 12.03 -8.27 -14.68
N PRO A 236 11.36 -9.20 -13.99
CA PRO A 236 12.04 -10.22 -13.18
C PRO A 236 12.75 -11.22 -14.10
N PRO A 237 13.78 -11.94 -13.62
CA PRO A 237 14.39 -13.04 -14.34
C PRO A 237 13.39 -14.19 -14.54
N GLU A 238 13.47 -14.89 -15.67
CA GLU A 238 12.52 -15.94 -16.06
C GLU A 238 12.49 -17.13 -15.08
N ASP A 239 13.62 -17.42 -14.43
CA ASP A 239 13.76 -18.50 -13.47
C ASP A 239 13.19 -18.20 -12.10
N GLY A 240 12.81 -16.93 -11.83
CA GLY A 240 12.26 -16.49 -10.54
C GLY A 240 13.24 -16.58 -9.37
N GLU A 241 14.54 -16.61 -9.64
CA GLU A 241 15.61 -16.82 -8.65
C GLU A 241 15.54 -15.80 -7.49
N GLY A 242 15.32 -14.52 -7.78
CA GLY A 242 15.23 -13.48 -6.75
C GLY A 242 14.05 -13.67 -5.78
N ALA A 243 12.88 -14.04 -6.29
CA ALA A 243 11.72 -14.37 -5.46
C ALA A 243 11.98 -15.64 -4.63
N GLY A 244 12.63 -16.65 -5.23
CA GLY A 244 13.05 -17.88 -4.53
C GLY A 244 13.99 -17.58 -3.36
N ARG A 245 14.97 -16.68 -3.55
CA ARG A 245 15.86 -16.23 -2.45
C ARG A 245 15.11 -15.51 -1.35
N ALA A 246 14.14 -14.65 -1.70
CA ALA A 246 13.33 -13.95 -0.69
C ALA A 246 12.53 -14.94 0.16
N MET A 247 11.88 -15.93 -0.45
CA MET A 247 11.18 -16.99 0.26
C MET A 247 12.12 -17.81 1.14
N ALA A 248 13.29 -18.21 0.63
CA ALA A 248 14.27 -18.96 1.41
C ALA A 248 14.79 -18.17 2.63
N LEU A 249 15.00 -16.86 2.49
CA LEU A 249 15.38 -15.99 3.60
C LEU A 249 14.26 -15.87 4.64
N ALA A 250 13.01 -15.72 4.21
CA ALA A 250 11.87 -15.64 5.12
C ALA A 250 11.70 -16.95 5.92
N MET A 251 11.79 -18.11 5.27
CA MET A 251 11.77 -19.41 5.94
C MET A 251 12.93 -19.59 6.91
N LYS A 252 14.13 -19.15 6.52
CA LYS A 252 15.31 -19.19 7.40
C LYS A 252 15.13 -18.31 8.63
N ASP A 253 14.60 -17.09 8.45
CA ASP A 253 14.34 -16.17 9.58
C ASP A 253 13.26 -16.73 10.50
N ALA A 254 12.24 -17.40 9.94
CA ALA A 254 11.19 -18.08 10.70
C ALA A 254 11.63 -19.40 11.36
N GLY A 255 12.77 -19.96 10.97
CA GLY A 255 13.23 -21.28 11.45
C GLY A 255 12.39 -22.46 10.94
N ILE A 256 11.76 -22.34 9.78
CA ILE A 256 10.90 -23.38 9.18
C ILE A 256 11.48 -23.94 7.89
N THR A 257 10.97 -25.09 7.46
CA THR A 257 11.29 -25.73 6.17
C THR A 257 10.16 -25.50 5.15
N ALA A 258 10.42 -25.77 3.87
CA ALA A 258 9.43 -25.62 2.81
C ALA A 258 8.21 -26.53 2.99
N GLU A 259 8.40 -27.71 3.58
CA GLU A 259 7.33 -28.69 3.85
C GLU A 259 6.34 -28.21 4.92
N GLN A 260 6.71 -27.20 5.71
CA GLN A 260 5.87 -26.56 6.73
C GLN A 260 5.05 -25.39 6.18
N VAL A 261 5.21 -25.06 4.88
CA VAL A 261 4.44 -23.99 4.22
C VAL A 261 3.19 -24.59 3.60
N ASP A 262 2.03 -24.28 4.16
CA ASP A 262 0.73 -24.76 3.66
C ASP A 262 0.16 -23.90 2.54
N TYR A 263 0.48 -22.60 2.51
CA TYR A 263 -0.11 -21.65 1.56
C TYR A 263 0.86 -20.53 1.14
N VAL A 264 0.84 -20.20 -0.14
CA VAL A 264 1.58 -19.06 -0.70
C VAL A 264 0.59 -18.07 -1.32
N ASN A 265 0.51 -16.87 -0.77
CA ASN A 265 -0.19 -15.77 -1.41
C ASN A 265 0.72 -15.15 -2.47
N ALA A 266 0.56 -15.58 -3.72
CA ALA A 266 1.38 -15.10 -4.81
C ALA A 266 1.03 -13.67 -5.24
N HIS A 267 2.00 -12.96 -5.83
CA HIS A 267 1.77 -11.64 -6.40
C HIS A 267 0.69 -11.64 -7.50
N ALA A 268 0.67 -12.65 -8.35
CA ALA A 268 -0.41 -13.04 -9.26
C ALA A 268 -1.12 -11.88 -9.99
N THR A 269 -0.38 -11.06 -10.70
CA THR A 269 -0.84 -9.82 -11.34
C THR A 269 -1.70 -10.02 -12.59
N SER A 270 -1.78 -11.24 -13.15
CA SER A 270 -2.40 -11.50 -14.47
C SER A 270 -1.56 -10.99 -15.67
N THR A 271 -0.28 -10.67 -15.45
CA THR A 271 0.69 -10.37 -16.52
C THR A 271 1.32 -11.62 -17.10
#